data_7efb03606d8f1e72051a87b92b93bd3b
#
_entry.id   7efb03606d8f1e72051a87b92b93bd3b
#
_cell.length_a   1.000
_cell.length_b   1.000
_cell.length_c   1.000
_cell.angle_alpha   90.00
_cell.angle_beta   90.00
_cell.angle_gamma   90.00
#
_symmetry.space_group_name_H-M   'P 1'
#
loop_
_entity.id
_entity.type
_entity.pdbx_description
1 polymer ?
#
loop_
_entity_poly.entity_id
_entity_poly.type
_entity_poly.pdbx_seq_one_letter_code
_entity_poly.pdbx_strand_id
1 'polypeptide(L)'
;MIWTLNLWTKVSLFAWLVVKGRILTYENLRKRGVHGPSQCYLCSQAEETTNHLLDSCPFAAAIWDKGAIGFRRRDRKRAQSARTLTKWNHKTFKNIIIRTIWNALPGMIMWCIWKERNGRIFRDKSNCIEKVWQMVRDNLLSSIRSMQ
;
A
#
# COMPACT_ATOMS: atom_id res chain seq x y z
N MET A 1 3.93 16.40 -3.15
CA MET A 1 4.47 16.47 -1.77
C MET A 1 4.56 15.11 -1.08
N ILE A 2 4.87 14.07 -1.84
CA ILE A 2 5.12 12.70 -1.33
C ILE A 2 6.47 12.66 -0.59
N TRP A 3 7.36 13.56 -0.90
CA TRP A 3 8.72 13.69 -0.34
C TRP A 3 8.78 14.17 1.12
N THR A 4 7.68 14.66 1.66
CA THR A 4 7.58 15.04 3.07
C THR A 4 7.19 13.88 4.00
N LEU A 5 6.85 12.73 3.42
CA LEU A 5 6.67 11.50 4.15
C LEU A 5 8.06 10.95 4.47
N ASN A 6 8.41 10.79 5.74
CA ASN A 6 9.63 10.12 6.18
C ASN A 6 9.55 8.61 5.90
N LEU A 7 9.43 8.28 4.61
CA LEU A 7 9.42 6.92 4.10
C LEU A 7 10.81 6.57 3.59
N TRP A 8 11.16 5.30 3.65
CA TRP A 8 12.36 4.82 2.98
C TRP A 8 12.30 5.17 1.50
N THR A 9 13.45 5.44 0.90
CA THR A 9 13.57 5.85 -0.50
C THR A 9 12.80 4.93 -1.47
N LYS A 10 12.84 3.62 -1.22
CA LYS A 10 12.09 2.62 -2.03
C LYS A 10 10.58 2.79 -1.93
N VAL A 11 10.06 3.05 -0.74
CA VAL A 11 8.62 3.25 -0.52
C VAL A 11 8.17 4.56 -1.12
N SER A 12 8.97 5.62 -1.00
CA SER A 12 8.68 6.93 -1.59
C SER A 12 8.66 6.85 -3.12
N LEU A 13 9.64 6.16 -3.72
CA LEU A 13 9.67 5.94 -5.17
C LEU A 13 8.46 5.12 -5.63
N PHE A 14 8.11 4.07 -4.91
CA PHE A 14 6.93 3.25 -5.21
C PHE A 14 5.65 4.09 -5.13
N ALA A 15 5.46 4.87 -4.06
CA ALA A 15 4.31 5.76 -3.91
C ALA A 15 4.20 6.77 -5.07
N TRP A 16 5.32 7.30 -5.51
CA TRP A 16 5.38 8.17 -6.69
C TRP A 16 4.93 7.43 -7.96
N LEU A 17 5.38 6.19 -8.18
CA LEU A 17 4.96 5.35 -9.31
C LEU A 17 3.47 5.04 -9.26
N VAL A 18 2.89 4.80 -8.07
CA VAL A 18 1.45 4.62 -7.88
C VAL A 18 0.68 5.86 -8.31
N VAL A 19 1.10 7.04 -7.86
CA VAL A 19 0.45 8.32 -8.23
C VAL A 19 0.53 8.58 -9.73
N LYS A 20 1.64 8.19 -10.36
CA LYS A 20 1.82 8.30 -11.82
C LYS A 20 1.13 7.19 -12.62
N GLY A 21 0.51 6.20 -11.94
CA GLY A 21 -0.13 5.06 -12.59
C GLY A 21 0.84 4.18 -13.37
N ARG A 22 2.09 4.05 -12.90
CA ARG A 22 3.18 3.39 -13.61
C ARG A 22 3.70 2.11 -12.96
N ILE A 23 3.08 1.63 -11.90
CA ILE A 23 3.47 0.32 -11.34
C ILE A 23 3.11 -0.82 -12.32
N LEU A 24 3.87 -1.89 -12.27
CA LEU A 24 3.76 -2.98 -13.25
C LEU A 24 2.64 -3.98 -12.88
N THR A 25 1.42 -3.48 -12.75
CA THR A 25 0.21 -4.32 -12.70
C THR A 25 -0.09 -4.90 -14.08
N TYR A 26 -0.94 -5.93 -14.14
CA TYR A 26 -1.36 -6.51 -15.41
C TYR A 26 -1.94 -5.43 -16.37
N GLU A 27 -2.78 -4.54 -15.86
CA GLU A 27 -3.33 -3.41 -16.63
C GLU A 27 -2.24 -2.62 -17.37
N ASN A 28 -1.16 -2.26 -16.66
CA ASN A 28 -0.08 -1.46 -17.21
C ASN A 28 0.87 -2.28 -18.10
N LEU A 29 1.08 -3.55 -17.79
CA LEU A 29 1.83 -4.47 -18.63
C LEU A 29 1.13 -4.71 -19.97
N ARG A 30 -0.20 -4.89 -19.95
CA ARG A 30 -1.01 -5.01 -21.18
C ARG A 30 -0.89 -3.78 -22.08
N LYS A 31 -0.87 -2.58 -21.53
CA LYS A 31 -0.63 -1.33 -22.29
C LYS A 31 0.74 -1.31 -22.97
N ARG A 32 1.69 -2.09 -22.48
CA ARG A 32 3.04 -2.26 -23.05
C ARG A 32 3.18 -3.47 -23.95
N GLY A 33 2.07 -4.13 -24.33
CA GLY A 33 2.07 -5.30 -25.19
C GLY A 33 2.46 -6.62 -24.51
N VAL A 34 2.57 -6.63 -23.18
CA VAL A 34 2.85 -7.84 -22.41
C VAL A 34 1.53 -8.55 -22.10
N HIS A 35 1.39 -9.81 -22.55
CA HIS A 35 0.23 -10.66 -22.31
C HIS A 35 0.51 -11.63 -21.17
N GLY A 36 -0.51 -11.91 -20.35
CA GLY A 36 -0.41 -12.83 -19.23
C GLY A 36 -1.76 -13.00 -18.53
N PRO A 37 -1.80 -13.70 -17.38
CA PRO A 37 -3.01 -13.84 -16.59
C PRO A 37 -3.53 -12.48 -16.15
N SER A 38 -4.82 -12.22 -16.38
CA SER A 38 -5.45 -10.93 -16.02
C SER A 38 -5.92 -10.86 -14.57
N GLN A 39 -6.07 -12.00 -13.91
CA GLN A 39 -6.62 -12.08 -12.57
C GLN A 39 -5.67 -11.53 -11.51
N CYS A 40 -6.25 -10.86 -10.51
CA CYS A 40 -5.54 -10.38 -9.34
C CYS A 40 -4.92 -11.55 -8.57
N TYR A 41 -3.61 -11.52 -8.37
CA TYR A 41 -2.88 -12.58 -7.64
C TYR A 41 -3.19 -12.63 -6.14
N LEU A 42 -3.86 -11.62 -5.57
CA LEU A 42 -4.22 -11.61 -4.16
C LEU A 42 -5.59 -12.25 -3.89
N CYS A 43 -6.58 -12.02 -4.74
CA CYS A 43 -7.94 -12.51 -4.52
C CYS A 43 -8.47 -13.46 -5.60
N SER A 44 -7.87 -13.49 -6.78
CA SER A 44 -8.31 -14.28 -7.96
C SER A 44 -9.77 -14.05 -8.39
N GLN A 45 -10.38 -12.93 -7.98
CA GLN A 45 -11.81 -12.64 -8.20
C GLN A 45 -12.05 -11.56 -9.25
N ALA A 46 -11.05 -10.76 -9.58
CA ALA A 46 -11.18 -9.62 -10.47
C ALA A 46 -9.90 -9.41 -11.29
N GLU A 47 -10.00 -8.61 -12.34
CA GLU A 47 -8.85 -8.17 -13.13
C GLU A 47 -7.91 -7.31 -12.28
N GLU A 48 -6.61 -7.53 -12.44
CA GLU A 48 -5.58 -6.78 -11.73
C GLU A 48 -5.38 -5.39 -12.35
N THR A 49 -6.04 -4.40 -11.78
CA THR A 49 -5.76 -2.98 -12.01
C THR A 49 -4.99 -2.42 -10.82
N THR A 50 -4.34 -1.27 -10.99
CA THR A 50 -3.66 -0.59 -9.88
C THR A 50 -4.62 -0.30 -8.73
N ASN A 51 -5.80 0.19 -9.05
CA ASN A 51 -6.82 0.52 -8.05
C ASN A 51 -7.38 -0.73 -7.36
N HIS A 52 -7.66 -1.80 -8.12
CA HIS A 52 -8.12 -3.04 -7.51
C HIS A 52 -7.07 -3.60 -6.57
N LEU A 53 -5.84 -3.78 -7.05
CA LEU A 53 -4.77 -4.42 -6.30
C LEU A 53 -4.48 -3.73 -4.95
N LEU A 54 -4.41 -2.40 -4.96
CA LEU A 54 -3.95 -1.63 -3.80
C LEU A 54 -5.08 -1.15 -2.87
N ASP A 55 -6.33 -1.20 -3.32
CA ASP A 55 -7.44 -0.57 -2.59
C ASP A 55 -8.68 -1.47 -2.51
N SER A 56 -9.30 -1.81 -3.64
CA SER A 56 -10.60 -2.50 -3.66
C SER A 56 -10.51 -4.03 -3.59
N CYS A 57 -9.35 -4.62 -3.74
CA CYS A 57 -9.15 -6.06 -3.54
C CYS A 57 -9.53 -6.44 -2.09
N PRO A 58 -10.30 -7.53 -1.87
CA PRO A 58 -10.68 -7.97 -0.52
C PRO A 58 -9.48 -8.17 0.42
N PHE A 59 -8.38 -8.68 -0.11
CA PHE A 59 -7.14 -8.85 0.65
C PHE A 59 -6.54 -7.49 1.07
N ALA A 60 -6.44 -6.55 0.14
CA ALA A 60 -5.96 -5.20 0.42
C ALA A 60 -6.89 -4.46 1.39
N ALA A 61 -8.21 -4.55 1.18
CA ALA A 61 -9.21 -3.93 2.03
C ALA A 61 -9.09 -4.40 3.49
N ALA A 62 -8.83 -5.69 3.73
CA ALA A 62 -8.63 -6.22 5.08
C ALA A 62 -7.38 -5.63 5.77
N ILE A 63 -6.32 -5.36 5.01
CA ILE A 63 -5.11 -4.73 5.55
C ILE A 63 -5.37 -3.25 5.86
N TRP A 64 -6.09 -2.54 4.99
CA TRP A 64 -6.53 -1.16 5.26
C TRP A 64 -7.43 -1.05 6.49
N ASP A 65 -8.34 -2.01 6.69
CA ASP A 65 -9.20 -2.07 7.88
C ASP A 65 -8.38 -2.19 9.16
N LYS A 66 -7.33 -3.01 9.16
CA LYS A 66 -6.42 -3.10 10.32
C LYS A 66 -5.72 -1.77 10.63
N GLY A 67 -5.30 -1.05 9.61
CA GLY A 67 -4.73 0.29 9.76
C GLY A 67 -5.73 1.29 10.30
N ALA A 68 -6.96 1.27 9.82
CA ALA A 68 -8.04 2.15 10.28
C ALA A 68 -8.43 1.92 11.74
N ILE A 69 -8.50 0.66 12.18
CA ILE A 69 -8.80 0.28 13.59
C ILE A 69 -7.72 0.83 14.52
N GLY A 70 -6.45 0.70 14.18
CA GLY A 70 -5.33 1.20 14.98
C GLY A 70 -5.37 2.70 15.25
N PHE A 71 -6.05 3.48 14.39
CA PHE A 71 -6.20 4.93 14.51
C PHE A 71 -7.64 5.40 14.76
N ARG A 72 -8.56 4.50 15.15
CA ARG A 72 -9.97 4.78 15.44
C ARG A 72 -10.70 5.54 14.33
N ARG A 73 -10.39 5.25 13.07
CA ARG A 73 -11.04 5.89 11.93
C ARG A 73 -12.23 5.06 11.44
N ARG A 74 -13.45 5.59 11.61
CA ARG A 74 -14.70 4.95 11.15
C ARG A 74 -15.11 5.35 9.73
N ASP A 75 -14.48 6.33 9.11
CA ASP A 75 -14.89 6.84 7.79
C ASP A 75 -14.28 6.03 6.66
N ARG A 76 -14.99 4.97 6.28
CA ARG A 76 -14.70 4.10 5.14
C ARG A 76 -15.16 4.72 3.81
N LYS A 77 -14.77 5.90 3.46
CA LYS A 77 -14.84 6.28 2.05
C LYS A 77 -13.65 5.66 1.35
N ARG A 78 -13.90 4.54 0.65
CA ARG A 78 -12.90 3.86 -0.19
C ARG A 78 -12.30 4.89 -1.15
N ALA A 79 -11.09 5.29 -0.88
CA ALA A 79 -10.36 6.18 -1.75
C ALA A 79 -9.67 5.35 -2.83
N GLN A 80 -9.63 5.83 -4.06
CA GLN A 80 -8.79 5.25 -5.12
C GLN A 80 -7.32 5.39 -4.73
N SER A 81 -6.50 4.37 -4.96
CA SER A 81 -5.13 4.26 -4.44
C SER A 81 -4.26 5.51 -4.67
N ALA A 82 -4.28 6.08 -5.87
CA ALA A 82 -3.58 7.33 -6.15
C ALA A 82 -4.18 8.52 -5.36
N ARG A 83 -5.51 8.56 -5.23
CA ARG A 83 -6.20 9.59 -4.43
C ARG A 83 -6.00 9.39 -2.94
N THR A 84 -5.81 8.16 -2.46
CA THR A 84 -5.50 7.89 -1.06
C THR A 84 -4.17 8.54 -0.68
N LEU A 85 -3.14 8.39 -1.50
CA LEU A 85 -1.83 8.99 -1.25
C LEU A 85 -1.84 10.53 -1.33
N THR A 86 -2.61 11.10 -2.26
CA THR A 86 -2.66 12.56 -2.45
C THR A 86 -3.63 13.28 -1.52
N LYS A 87 -4.69 12.59 -1.08
CA LYS A 87 -5.75 13.12 -0.21
C LYS A 87 -5.70 12.57 1.21
N TRP A 88 -4.67 11.80 1.56
CA TRP A 88 -4.49 11.32 2.91
C TRP A 88 -4.45 12.52 3.86
N ASN A 89 -5.49 12.62 4.65
CA ASN A 89 -5.73 13.80 5.45
C ASN A 89 -4.64 13.94 6.51
N HIS A 90 -3.86 15.01 6.43
CA HIS A 90 -2.83 15.35 7.40
C HIS A 90 -3.49 15.74 8.72
N LYS A 91 -3.93 14.74 9.51
CA LYS A 91 -4.35 15.00 10.87
C LYS A 91 -3.19 15.59 11.65
N THR A 92 -3.44 16.70 12.31
CA THR A 92 -2.49 17.30 13.23
C THR A 92 -2.50 16.51 14.53
N PHE A 93 -1.49 15.70 14.72
CA PHE A 93 -1.22 15.06 16.02
C PHE A 93 -0.21 15.90 16.79
N LYS A 94 -0.45 16.10 18.09
CA LYS A 94 0.51 16.79 18.98
C LYS A 94 1.82 16.00 19.09
N ASN A 95 1.74 14.66 19.12
CA ASN A 95 2.91 13.79 19.18
C ASN A 95 3.51 13.60 17.79
N ILE A 96 4.78 13.97 17.63
CA ILE A 96 5.51 13.90 16.37
C ILE A 96 5.64 12.46 15.86
N ILE A 97 5.81 11.48 16.74
CA ILE A 97 5.95 10.07 16.38
C ILE A 97 4.63 9.55 15.76
N ILE A 98 3.50 9.84 16.41
CA ILE A 98 2.17 9.44 15.92
C ILE A 98 1.90 10.10 14.57
N ARG A 99 2.25 11.37 14.41
CA ARG A 99 2.11 12.09 13.14
C ARG A 99 2.95 11.46 12.04
N THR A 100 4.18 11.09 12.34
CA THR A 100 5.08 10.43 11.38
C THR A 100 4.54 9.07 10.95
N ILE A 101 4.08 8.25 11.90
CA ILE A 101 3.45 6.95 11.60
C ILE A 101 2.22 7.14 10.72
N TRP A 102 1.36 8.08 11.07
CA TRP A 102 0.14 8.38 10.32
C TRP A 102 0.43 8.75 8.87
N ASN A 103 1.40 9.62 8.65
CA ASN A 103 1.77 10.08 7.31
C ASN A 103 2.44 8.98 6.47
N ALA A 104 3.18 8.07 7.10
CA ALA A 104 3.87 6.98 6.44
C ALA A 104 2.95 5.77 6.14
N LEU A 105 1.87 5.61 6.91
CA LEU A 105 1.01 4.42 6.89
C LEU A 105 0.48 4.05 5.49
N PRO A 106 -0.11 4.97 4.69
CA PRO A 106 -0.68 4.56 3.40
C PRO A 106 0.36 4.06 2.42
N GLY A 107 1.50 4.74 2.31
CA GLY A 107 2.60 4.28 1.46
C GLY A 107 3.15 2.94 1.88
N MET A 108 3.27 2.70 3.19
CA MET A 108 3.77 1.44 3.73
C MET A 108 2.77 0.28 3.52
N ILE A 109 1.47 0.52 3.68
CA ILE A 109 0.43 -0.47 3.39
C ILE A 109 0.51 -0.89 1.91
N MET A 110 0.49 0.08 1.00
CA MET A 110 0.56 -0.19 -0.44
C MET A 110 1.85 -0.91 -0.84
N TRP A 111 2.97 -0.53 -0.24
CA TRP A 111 4.26 -1.20 -0.46
C TRP A 111 4.25 -2.65 -0.03
N CYS A 112 3.69 -2.97 1.15
CA CYS A 112 3.61 -4.34 1.63
C CYS A 112 2.64 -5.19 0.79
N ILE A 113 1.51 -4.63 0.35
CA ILE A 113 0.59 -5.28 -0.60
C ILE A 113 1.32 -5.60 -1.91
N TRP A 114 2.06 -4.65 -2.45
CA TRP A 114 2.86 -4.83 -3.67
C TRP A 114 3.92 -5.92 -3.53
N LYS A 115 4.62 -5.95 -2.39
CA LYS A 115 5.60 -7.01 -2.08
C LYS A 115 4.95 -8.38 -1.97
N GLU A 116 3.77 -8.47 -1.35
CA GLU A 116 3.01 -9.71 -1.25
C GLU A 116 2.61 -10.22 -2.64
N ARG A 117 2.05 -9.35 -3.48
CA ARG A 117 1.71 -9.69 -4.86
C ARG A 117 2.93 -10.22 -5.62
N ASN A 118 4.06 -9.55 -5.55
CA ASN A 118 5.30 -9.97 -6.21
C ASN A 118 5.87 -11.26 -5.61
N GLY A 119 5.70 -11.48 -4.32
CA GLY A 119 6.07 -12.73 -3.65
C GLY A 119 5.32 -13.92 -4.21
N ARG A 120 4.02 -13.76 -4.46
CA ARG A 120 3.18 -14.80 -5.05
C ARG A 120 3.56 -15.11 -6.50
N ILE A 121 3.85 -14.09 -7.29
CA ILE A 121 4.17 -14.27 -8.73
C ILE A 121 5.57 -14.87 -8.93
N PHE A 122 6.57 -14.32 -8.26
CA PHE A 122 7.97 -14.60 -8.61
C PHE A 122 8.66 -15.58 -7.66
N ARG A 123 8.08 -15.86 -6.50
CA ARG A 123 8.72 -16.68 -5.46
C ARG A 123 7.83 -17.79 -4.93
N ASP A 124 6.62 -17.91 -5.45
CA ASP A 124 5.61 -18.88 -4.97
C ASP A 124 5.40 -18.80 -3.44
N LYS A 125 5.45 -17.58 -2.89
CA LYS A 125 5.28 -17.31 -1.45
C LYS A 125 4.00 -16.53 -1.23
N SER A 126 3.12 -17.10 -0.40
CA SER A 126 1.86 -16.49 0.00
C SER A 126 1.80 -16.32 1.50
N ASN A 127 1.56 -15.10 1.95
CA ASN A 127 1.34 -14.78 3.36
C ASN A 127 -0.13 -14.48 3.63
N CYS A 128 -0.57 -14.77 4.86
CA CYS A 128 -1.90 -14.36 5.31
C CYS A 128 -1.95 -12.85 5.62
N ILE A 129 -3.16 -12.33 5.77
CA ILE A 129 -3.41 -10.91 6.07
C ILE A 129 -2.67 -10.46 7.33
N GLU A 130 -2.70 -11.28 8.39
CA GLU A 130 -2.00 -11.01 9.65
C GLU A 130 -0.50 -10.84 9.47
N LYS A 131 0.10 -11.70 8.66
CA LYS A 131 1.54 -11.64 8.40
C LYS A 131 1.91 -10.38 7.63
N VAL A 132 1.14 -10.03 6.60
CA VAL A 132 1.36 -8.79 5.83
C VAL A 132 1.16 -7.56 6.71
N TRP A 133 0.12 -7.55 7.56
CA TRP A 133 -0.08 -6.47 8.52
C TRP A 133 1.08 -6.35 9.52
N GLN A 134 1.60 -7.46 10.02
CA GLN A 134 2.80 -7.44 10.87
C GLN A 134 3.98 -6.82 10.14
N MET A 135 4.19 -7.14 8.87
CA MET A 135 5.24 -6.53 8.04
C MET A 135 5.07 -5.01 7.91
N VAL A 136 3.84 -4.52 7.77
CA VAL A 136 3.55 -3.06 7.77
C VAL A 136 4.00 -2.44 9.08
N ARG A 137 3.62 -3.02 10.21
CA ARG A 137 3.98 -2.52 11.55
C ARG A 137 5.49 -2.50 11.77
N ASP A 138 6.17 -3.61 11.45
CA ASP A 138 7.61 -3.74 11.65
C ASP A 138 8.39 -2.73 10.80
N ASN A 139 7.97 -2.51 9.55
CA ASN A 139 8.58 -1.51 8.68
C ASN A 139 8.36 -0.08 9.19
N LEU A 140 7.15 0.23 9.72
CA LEU A 140 6.88 1.53 10.32
C LEU A 140 7.75 1.77 11.56
N LEU A 141 7.87 0.78 12.43
CA LEU A 141 8.72 0.88 13.64
C LEU A 141 10.20 1.03 13.28
N SER A 142 10.69 0.30 12.28
CA SER A 142 12.06 0.45 11.79
C SER A 142 12.32 1.85 11.23
N SER A 143 11.34 2.42 10.53
CA SER A 143 11.44 3.79 10.00
C SER A 143 11.59 4.83 11.11
N ILE A 144 10.91 4.64 12.23
CA ILE A 144 11.00 5.55 13.39
C ILE A 144 12.37 5.43 14.06
N ARG A 145 12.88 4.20 14.23
CA ARG A 145 14.20 3.97 14.85
C ARG A 145 15.34 4.57 14.04
N SER A 146 15.23 4.59 12.72
CA SER A 146 16.24 5.20 11.84
C SER A 146 16.24 6.73 11.85
N MET A 147 15.25 7.36 12.50
CA MET A 147 15.13 8.81 12.64
C MET A 147 15.71 9.34 13.98
N GLN A 148 16.08 8.45 14.90
CA GLN A 148 16.71 8.78 16.18
C GLN A 148 18.23 8.70 16.06
#